data_e6f15d40dc3c64a376c1b38a559dc915
#
_entry.id   e6f15d40dc3c64a376c1b38a559dc915
#
_cell.length_a   1.000
_cell.length_b   1.000
_cell.length_c   1.000
_cell.angle_alpha   90.00
_cell.angle_beta   90.00
_cell.angle_gamma   90.00
#
_symmetry.space_group_name_H-M   'P 1'
#
loop_
_entity.id
_entity.type
_entity.pdbx_description
1 polymer ?
#
loop_
_entity_poly.entity_id
_entity_poly.type
_entity_poly.pdbx_seq_one_letter_code
_entity_poly.pdbx_strand_id
1 'polypeptide(L)'
;VATSLKRWEDIAKLVESMDSVEATIDLARYRDDPALYAEEILKVKPTPDQRRIMQAILEPPYRVLVPAGHNVGKTFVSSAILLWFIHTQGPSAIINSTAPSYQALAEVLWGQIRDMDAKAGLGMFRTSATPIIKFGPMHYAKGMTADKMGSFTGRHALRNAFIVDEAIDVTPKIYPVIESMMAGDRYFTLMIYNPVDPSSPLRLMEESGQWTVIRLSQATHPNIEAGRRGESPPYPSAVTLEKHEQELIERSEPVIGEPMPGDVFVGWKYGADGEKVGGEWRRPNYEACCRNLGRWPDQSSVSIWTPRLFQETLDRDLPDAGVLQIGVDVARYGSCNTSFAVRRGGNLLHVESYNGWNTTQISERARELCFEYGKRYSVPPREVPVAIDSTGGWGAGVEDQAEHHNFIPVVAGEKAIDDSRYYLIRDELWCGLREHAEAGGVSFKKAPKSVIDIIRPQALAAKYEYRGTRKKVLPKEDMAEMLSGRSPDEFESVLLAFANVTGIQHRERIAGRVV
;
A
#
# COMPACT_ATOMS: atom_id res chain seq x y z
N VAL A 1 59.79 -27.73 -18.26
CA VAL A 1 59.74 -27.72 -16.76
C VAL A 1 60.09 -26.29 -16.25
N ALA A 2 61.14 -25.64 -16.75
CA ALA A 2 61.55 -24.30 -16.31
C ALA A 2 60.52 -23.18 -16.58
N THR A 3 59.74 -23.29 -17.66
CA THR A 3 58.70 -22.31 -18.02
C THR A 3 57.46 -22.39 -17.14
N SER A 4 57.18 -23.55 -16.58
CA SER A 4 56.05 -23.79 -15.66
C SER A 4 56.35 -23.24 -14.26
N LEU A 5 57.59 -23.43 -13.76
CA LEU A 5 57.98 -22.90 -12.43
C LEU A 5 57.95 -21.37 -12.37
N LYS A 6 58.44 -20.70 -13.41
CA LYS A 6 58.40 -19.24 -13.49
C LYS A 6 56.97 -18.68 -13.43
N ARG A 7 56.03 -19.39 -14.06
CA ARG A 7 54.60 -19.00 -14.05
C ARG A 7 53.94 -19.11 -12.67
N TRP A 8 54.38 -20.07 -11.85
CA TRP A 8 53.90 -20.21 -10.48
C TRP A 8 54.52 -19.20 -9.52
N GLU A 9 55.81 -18.84 -9.73
CA GLU A 9 56.44 -17.75 -8.98
C GLU A 9 55.81 -16.37 -9.32
N ASP A 10 55.45 -16.15 -10.58
CA ASP A 10 54.76 -14.93 -10.99
C ASP A 10 53.33 -14.89 -10.44
N ILE A 11 52.61 -16.00 -10.39
CA ILE A 11 51.29 -16.11 -9.76
C ILE A 11 51.42 -15.92 -8.26
N ALA A 12 52.42 -16.50 -7.59
CA ALA A 12 52.64 -16.32 -6.15
C ALA A 12 52.94 -14.84 -5.83
N LYS A 13 53.76 -14.14 -6.63
CA LYS A 13 54.02 -12.69 -6.48
C LYS A 13 52.78 -11.86 -6.76
N LEU A 14 51.92 -12.28 -7.69
CA LEU A 14 50.64 -11.60 -7.95
C LEU A 14 49.66 -11.78 -6.77
N VAL A 15 49.60 -12.97 -6.18
CA VAL A 15 48.81 -13.27 -4.99
C VAL A 15 49.35 -12.49 -3.78
N GLU A 16 50.66 -12.48 -3.56
CA GLU A 16 51.28 -11.65 -2.50
C GLU A 16 51.06 -10.15 -2.72
N SER A 17 51.07 -9.67 -3.96
CA SER A 17 50.77 -8.28 -4.30
C SER A 17 49.28 -7.96 -4.14
N MET A 18 48.38 -8.93 -4.32
CA MET A 18 46.95 -8.78 -4.05
C MET A 18 46.64 -8.79 -2.54
N ASP A 19 47.34 -9.62 -1.76
CA ASP A 19 47.24 -9.64 -0.29
C ASP A 19 47.84 -8.38 0.36
N SER A 20 48.73 -7.67 -0.32
CA SER A 20 49.38 -6.45 0.21
C SER A 20 48.62 -5.15 -0.09
N VAL A 21 47.51 -5.17 -0.78
CA VAL A 21 46.71 -3.96 -1.15
C VAL A 21 45.35 -3.92 -0.46
N GLU A 22 44.86 -4.99 0.15
CA GLU A 22 43.74 -4.86 1.09
C GLU A 22 44.27 -4.26 2.40
N ALA A 23 44.21 -2.93 2.50
CA ALA A 23 44.19 -2.29 3.80
C ALA A 23 43.03 -2.89 4.57
N THR A 24 43.33 -3.80 5.49
CA THR A 24 42.33 -4.51 6.31
C THR A 24 41.55 -3.41 7.06
N ILE A 25 40.33 -3.13 6.60
CA ILE A 25 39.44 -2.18 7.28
C ILE A 25 39.28 -2.70 8.70
N ASP A 26 39.70 -1.92 9.71
CA ASP A 26 39.45 -2.27 11.10
C ASP A 26 37.94 -2.14 11.40
N LEU A 27 37.23 -3.23 11.20
CA LEU A 27 35.79 -3.31 11.42
C LEU A 27 35.41 -3.19 12.91
N ALA A 28 36.36 -3.35 13.84
CA ALA A 28 36.09 -3.22 15.26
C ALA A 28 35.64 -1.79 15.63
N ARG A 29 36.13 -0.79 14.90
CA ARG A 29 35.75 0.62 15.05
C ARG A 29 34.28 0.87 14.84
N TYR A 30 33.63 0.11 13.93
CA TYR A 30 32.24 0.30 13.54
C TYR A 30 31.26 -0.59 14.31
N ARG A 31 31.76 -1.46 15.19
CA ARG A 31 30.93 -2.45 15.88
C ARG A 31 29.81 -1.83 16.71
N ASP A 32 30.09 -0.69 17.32
CA ASP A 32 29.15 0.04 18.18
C ASP A 32 28.69 1.37 17.58
N ASP A 33 28.96 1.58 16.28
CA ASP A 33 28.53 2.78 15.57
C ASP A 33 28.03 2.46 14.15
N PRO A 34 26.77 2.02 14.00
CA PRO A 34 26.18 1.74 12.68
C PRO A 34 26.04 2.99 11.80
N ALA A 35 25.96 4.19 12.41
CA ALA A 35 25.88 5.43 11.64
C ALA A 35 27.22 5.78 11.01
N LEU A 36 28.33 5.63 11.76
CA LEU A 36 29.67 5.80 11.24
C LEU A 36 29.99 4.78 10.14
N TYR A 37 29.54 3.51 10.32
CA TYR A 37 29.66 2.48 9.29
C TYR A 37 28.92 2.88 8.00
N ALA A 38 27.70 3.39 8.13
CA ALA A 38 26.93 3.85 6.97
C ALA A 38 27.66 4.98 6.23
N GLU A 39 28.28 5.91 6.93
CA GLU A 39 28.99 7.04 6.31
C GLU A 39 30.32 6.67 5.71
N GLU A 40 31.14 5.93 6.45
CA GLU A 40 32.52 5.66 6.04
C GLU A 40 32.66 4.42 5.16
N ILE A 41 31.81 3.41 5.36
CA ILE A 41 31.89 2.15 4.61
C ILE A 41 30.86 2.09 3.48
N LEU A 42 29.57 2.33 3.80
CA LEU A 42 28.51 2.31 2.79
C LEU A 42 28.48 3.58 1.92
N LYS A 43 29.22 4.64 2.31
CA LYS A 43 29.27 5.94 1.62
C LYS A 43 27.88 6.58 1.47
N VAL A 44 27.01 6.38 2.46
CA VAL A 44 25.66 6.94 2.51
C VAL A 44 25.49 7.81 3.72
N LYS A 45 24.61 8.81 3.65
CA LYS A 45 24.36 9.75 4.73
C LYS A 45 22.99 9.47 5.36
N PRO A 46 22.92 8.88 6.57
CA PRO A 46 21.65 8.73 7.27
C PRO A 46 21.07 10.08 7.70
N THR A 47 19.74 10.21 7.67
CA THR A 47 19.05 11.37 8.27
C THR A 47 19.18 11.36 9.79
N PRO A 48 18.94 12.48 10.49
CA PRO A 48 18.97 12.51 11.97
C PRO A 48 18.08 11.45 12.62
N ASP A 49 16.87 11.24 12.11
CA ASP A 49 15.96 10.22 12.65
C ASP A 49 16.45 8.80 12.35
N GLN A 50 17.04 8.55 11.18
CA GLN A 50 17.67 7.25 10.88
C GLN A 50 18.89 6.98 11.79
N ARG A 51 19.68 7.99 12.14
CA ARG A 51 20.75 7.87 13.15
C ARG A 51 20.20 7.51 14.52
N ARG A 52 19.08 8.10 14.93
CA ARG A 52 18.39 7.75 16.18
C ARG A 52 17.96 6.28 16.18
N ILE A 53 17.44 5.75 15.07
CA ILE A 53 17.11 4.33 14.92
C ILE A 53 18.36 3.46 15.05
N MET A 54 19.45 3.83 14.37
CA MET A 54 20.74 3.14 14.43
C MET A 54 21.35 3.12 15.84
N GLN A 55 21.13 4.16 16.63
CA GLN A 55 21.54 4.20 18.02
C GLN A 55 20.63 3.36 18.93
N ALA A 56 19.31 3.47 18.73
CA ALA A 56 18.32 2.80 19.57
C ALA A 56 18.40 1.27 19.55
N ILE A 57 18.84 0.66 18.44
CA ILE A 57 19.05 -0.80 18.38
C ILE A 57 20.22 -1.28 19.26
N LEU A 58 21.08 -0.38 19.73
CA LEU A 58 22.21 -0.67 20.63
C LEU A 58 21.86 -0.45 22.11
N GLU A 59 20.69 0.12 22.39
CA GLU A 59 20.26 0.51 23.74
C GLU A 59 19.06 -0.34 24.21
N PRO A 60 18.99 -0.65 25.52
CA PRO A 60 17.80 -1.30 26.07
C PRO A 60 16.52 -0.50 25.75
N PRO A 61 15.40 -1.16 25.43
CA PRO A 61 15.14 -2.60 25.54
C PRO A 61 15.60 -3.43 24.33
N TYR A 62 16.38 -2.87 23.39
CA TYR A 62 16.82 -3.52 22.13
C TYR A 62 15.66 -3.92 21.20
N ARG A 63 14.53 -3.24 21.36
CA ARG A 63 13.29 -3.43 20.62
C ARG A 63 12.86 -2.07 20.08
N VAL A 64 12.86 -1.92 18.76
CA VAL A 64 12.61 -0.63 18.12
C VAL A 64 11.42 -0.75 17.17
N LEU A 65 10.42 0.10 17.37
CA LEU A 65 9.27 0.29 16.46
C LEU A 65 9.45 1.59 15.69
N VAL A 66 9.24 1.52 14.39
CA VAL A 66 9.38 2.66 13.50
C VAL A 66 8.10 2.87 12.70
N PRO A 67 7.07 3.51 13.28
CA PRO A 67 5.94 4.00 12.51
C PRO A 67 6.43 5.08 11.53
N ALA A 68 6.13 4.93 10.25
CA ALA A 68 6.74 5.74 9.21
C ALA A 68 5.77 6.16 8.12
N GLY A 69 5.94 7.37 7.61
CA GLY A 69 5.31 7.84 6.38
C GLY A 69 5.93 7.21 5.12
N HIS A 70 5.47 7.64 3.95
CA HIS A 70 6.04 7.25 2.67
C HIS A 70 7.27 8.11 2.32
N ASN A 71 8.19 7.55 1.55
CA ASN A 71 9.36 8.25 1.01
C ASN A 71 10.29 8.92 2.05
N VAL A 72 10.35 8.36 3.26
CA VAL A 72 11.20 8.84 4.37
C VAL A 72 12.43 7.94 4.61
N GLY A 73 12.67 6.96 3.72
CA GLY A 73 13.86 6.09 3.77
C GLY A 73 13.75 4.92 4.75
N LYS A 74 12.56 4.30 4.88
CA LYS A 74 12.34 3.07 5.66
C LYS A 74 13.30 1.95 5.27
N THR A 75 13.21 1.49 4.04
CA THR A 75 14.00 0.38 3.51
C THR A 75 15.50 0.69 3.50
N PHE A 76 15.86 1.96 3.32
CA PHE A 76 17.24 2.42 3.40
C PHE A 76 17.87 2.14 4.77
N VAL A 77 17.22 2.53 5.86
CA VAL A 77 17.77 2.32 7.22
C VAL A 77 17.82 0.84 7.59
N SER A 78 16.80 0.05 7.22
CA SER A 78 16.80 -1.41 7.39
C SER A 78 17.99 -2.06 6.69
N SER A 79 18.24 -1.66 5.43
CA SER A 79 19.34 -2.20 4.61
C SER A 79 20.71 -1.85 5.18
N ALA A 80 20.90 -0.61 5.60
CA ALA A 80 22.17 -0.17 6.21
C ALA A 80 22.47 -0.90 7.52
N ILE A 81 21.46 -1.06 8.38
CA ILE A 81 21.58 -1.81 9.65
C ILE A 81 21.90 -3.28 9.41
N LEU A 82 21.24 -3.92 8.41
CA LEU A 82 21.52 -5.31 8.08
C LEU A 82 22.97 -5.51 7.61
N LEU A 83 23.45 -4.67 6.70
CA LEU A 83 24.83 -4.73 6.20
C LEU A 83 25.84 -4.44 7.33
N TRP A 84 25.60 -3.41 8.14
CA TRP A 84 26.42 -3.13 9.31
C TRP A 84 26.52 -4.33 10.22
N PHE A 85 25.40 -4.93 10.62
CA PHE A 85 25.38 -6.03 11.58
C PHE A 85 26.14 -7.24 11.07
N ILE A 86 25.84 -7.68 9.83
CA ILE A 86 26.49 -8.88 9.30
C ILE A 86 27.99 -8.68 9.02
N HIS A 87 28.40 -7.45 8.68
CA HIS A 87 29.80 -7.15 8.39
C HIS A 87 30.65 -7.00 9.64
N THR A 88 30.12 -6.37 10.71
CA THR A 88 30.90 -5.96 11.88
C THR A 88 30.78 -6.91 13.08
N GLN A 89 29.72 -7.73 13.18
CA GLN A 89 29.39 -8.50 14.38
C GLN A 89 29.89 -9.95 14.36
N GLY A 90 30.50 -10.42 13.25
CA GLY A 90 31.00 -11.80 13.13
C GLY A 90 32.00 -12.24 14.21
N PRO A 91 32.39 -13.53 14.32
CA PRO A 91 32.04 -14.65 13.44
C PRO A 91 30.76 -15.42 13.85
N SER A 92 30.11 -15.09 14.97
CA SER A 92 28.87 -15.72 15.44
C SER A 92 27.76 -14.68 15.47
N ALA A 93 27.26 -14.31 14.28
CA ALA A 93 26.21 -13.29 14.09
C ALA A 93 25.16 -13.77 13.08
N ILE A 94 23.91 -13.77 13.50
CA ILE A 94 22.78 -14.11 12.65
C ILE A 94 21.81 -12.93 12.61
N ILE A 95 21.49 -12.45 11.40
CA ILE A 95 20.43 -11.49 11.21
C ILE A 95 19.39 -12.05 10.23
N ASN A 96 18.16 -12.10 10.69
CA ASN A 96 17.04 -12.52 9.87
C ASN A 96 16.18 -11.30 9.48
N SER A 97 15.58 -11.36 8.30
CA SER A 97 14.64 -10.35 7.85
C SER A 97 13.39 -10.98 7.25
N THR A 98 12.26 -10.31 7.41
CA THR A 98 11.00 -10.71 6.80
C THR A 98 10.24 -9.51 6.27
N ALA A 99 9.29 -9.80 5.37
CA ALA A 99 8.32 -8.87 4.82
C ALA A 99 7.02 -9.65 4.51
N PRO A 100 5.90 -8.98 4.20
CA PRO A 100 4.60 -9.61 3.97
C PRO A 100 4.60 -10.66 2.85
N SER A 101 5.41 -10.48 1.83
CA SER A 101 5.53 -11.41 0.71
C SER A 101 7.00 -11.66 0.34
N TYR A 102 7.25 -12.79 -0.34
CA TYR A 102 8.60 -13.08 -0.86
C TYR A 102 9.06 -12.04 -1.89
N GLN A 103 8.14 -11.52 -2.70
CA GLN A 103 8.46 -10.49 -3.68
C GLN A 103 8.89 -9.19 -3.00
N ALA A 104 8.12 -8.67 -2.03
CA ALA A 104 8.49 -7.49 -1.24
C ALA A 104 9.85 -7.69 -0.55
N LEU A 105 10.08 -8.85 0.03
CA LEU A 105 11.35 -9.19 0.67
C LEU A 105 12.51 -9.20 -0.33
N ALA A 106 12.40 -9.96 -1.42
CA ALA A 106 13.51 -10.22 -2.35
C ALA A 106 13.81 -9.04 -3.29
N GLU A 107 12.78 -8.34 -3.76
CA GLU A 107 12.92 -7.25 -4.73
C GLU A 107 13.10 -5.89 -4.05
N VAL A 108 12.33 -5.60 -2.98
CA VAL A 108 12.39 -4.30 -2.32
C VAL A 108 13.52 -4.26 -1.28
N LEU A 109 13.38 -5.00 -0.16
CA LEU A 109 14.39 -4.94 0.91
C LEU A 109 15.74 -5.47 0.45
N TRP A 110 15.80 -6.69 -0.08
CA TRP A 110 17.07 -7.29 -0.51
C TRP A 110 17.57 -6.73 -1.84
N GLY A 111 16.71 -6.12 -2.64
CA GLY A 111 17.11 -5.29 -3.79
C GLY A 111 17.92 -4.08 -3.33
N GLN A 112 17.43 -3.35 -2.32
CA GLN A 112 18.13 -2.21 -1.74
C GLN A 112 19.43 -2.60 -1.05
N ILE A 113 19.47 -3.75 -0.34
CA ILE A 113 20.69 -4.27 0.30
C ILE A 113 21.77 -4.57 -0.76
N ARG A 114 21.40 -5.22 -1.88
CA ARG A 114 22.34 -5.50 -2.98
C ARG A 114 22.86 -4.23 -3.66
N ASP A 115 21.98 -3.26 -3.91
CA ASP A 115 22.35 -1.98 -4.50
C ASP A 115 23.35 -1.24 -3.59
N MET A 116 23.10 -1.25 -2.29
CA MET A 116 23.98 -0.60 -1.31
C MET A 116 25.32 -1.33 -1.18
N ASP A 117 25.35 -2.66 -1.14
CA ASP A 117 26.57 -3.48 -1.16
C ASP A 117 27.41 -3.23 -2.43
N ALA A 118 26.76 -3.21 -3.58
CA ALA A 118 27.43 -2.97 -4.88
C ALA A 118 28.02 -1.56 -4.96
N LYS A 119 27.28 -0.54 -4.53
CA LYS A 119 27.76 0.87 -4.53
C LYS A 119 28.92 1.08 -3.54
N ALA A 120 28.90 0.37 -2.43
CA ALA A 120 29.99 0.41 -1.45
C ALA A 120 31.18 -0.49 -1.82
N GLY A 121 31.06 -1.33 -2.83
CA GLY A 121 32.14 -2.23 -3.29
C GLY A 121 32.47 -3.35 -2.31
N LEU A 122 31.53 -3.77 -1.43
CA LEU A 122 31.81 -4.75 -0.39
C LEU A 122 31.85 -6.19 -0.89
N GLY A 123 31.12 -6.50 -1.97
CA GLY A 123 31.10 -7.83 -2.61
C GLY A 123 30.59 -8.96 -1.71
N MET A 124 29.69 -8.67 -0.77
CA MET A 124 29.17 -9.66 0.17
C MET A 124 28.28 -10.72 -0.50
N PHE A 125 27.70 -10.39 -1.66
CA PHE A 125 26.87 -11.31 -2.45
C PHE A 125 27.73 -12.13 -3.43
N ARG A 126 27.86 -13.42 -3.16
CA ARG A 126 28.70 -14.30 -4.01
C ARG A 126 28.06 -14.78 -5.30
N THR A 127 26.75 -14.66 -5.57
CA THR A 127 26.13 -15.06 -6.87
C THR A 127 24.62 -15.34 -6.83
N SER A 128 23.89 -15.09 -5.76
CA SER A 128 22.50 -15.58 -5.65
C SER A 128 21.48 -14.45 -5.70
N ALA A 129 20.43 -14.62 -6.51
CA ALA A 129 19.20 -13.84 -6.40
C ALA A 129 18.45 -14.12 -5.08
N THR A 130 18.83 -15.18 -4.35
CA THR A 130 18.27 -15.54 -3.05
C THR A 130 18.64 -14.48 -2.00
N PRO A 131 17.71 -14.10 -1.10
CA PRO A 131 17.98 -13.15 -0.03
C PRO A 131 18.85 -13.77 1.07
N ILE A 132 20.15 -13.92 0.80
CA ILE A 132 21.15 -14.48 1.73
C ILE A 132 22.56 -13.88 1.52
N ILE A 133 23.21 -13.51 2.63
CA ILE A 133 24.65 -13.28 2.73
C ILE A 133 25.20 -14.29 3.70
N LYS A 134 26.24 -15.04 3.34
CA LYS A 134 26.77 -16.11 4.19
C LYS A 134 28.29 -16.10 4.24
N PHE A 135 28.85 -15.88 5.42
CA PHE A 135 30.27 -15.97 5.74
C PHE A 135 30.63 -17.31 6.41
N GLY A 136 29.68 -17.92 7.12
CA GLY A 136 29.89 -19.19 7.81
C GLY A 136 28.58 -19.85 8.29
N PRO A 137 28.69 -21.03 8.95
CA PRO A 137 27.51 -21.75 9.45
C PRO A 137 26.68 -20.96 10.47
N MET A 138 27.36 -20.16 11.31
CA MET A 138 26.76 -19.31 12.35
C MET A 138 26.97 -17.82 12.06
N HIS A 139 27.34 -17.45 10.84
CA HIS A 139 27.57 -16.09 10.42
C HIS A 139 26.88 -15.83 9.08
N TYR A 140 25.63 -15.39 9.14
CA TYR A 140 24.83 -15.15 7.94
C TYR A 140 23.70 -14.13 8.17
N ALA A 141 23.31 -13.47 7.10
CA ALA A 141 22.05 -12.73 6.97
C ALA A 141 21.09 -13.49 6.06
N LYS A 142 19.81 -13.58 6.41
CA LYS A 142 18.82 -14.30 5.61
C LYS A 142 17.45 -13.63 5.62
N GLY A 143 16.85 -13.52 4.42
CA GLY A 143 15.46 -13.12 4.24
C GLY A 143 14.55 -14.35 4.13
N MET A 144 13.39 -14.31 4.80
CA MET A 144 12.41 -15.38 4.81
C MET A 144 11.00 -14.82 4.97
N THR A 145 10.02 -15.47 4.38
CA THR A 145 8.60 -15.15 4.62
C THR A 145 8.14 -15.68 5.98
N ALA A 146 7.14 -15.04 6.56
CA ALA A 146 6.64 -15.33 7.91
C ALA A 146 6.21 -16.79 8.12
N ASP A 147 5.61 -17.41 7.10
CA ASP A 147 5.17 -18.82 7.11
C ASP A 147 6.31 -19.85 7.21
N LYS A 148 7.51 -19.50 6.76
CA LYS A 148 8.70 -20.35 6.82
C LYS A 148 9.53 -20.20 8.10
N MET A 149 9.19 -19.22 8.95
CA MET A 149 10.02 -18.87 10.11
C MET A 149 9.94 -19.87 11.26
N GLY A 150 8.84 -20.60 11.42
CA GLY A 150 8.72 -21.66 12.44
C GLY A 150 9.80 -22.77 12.35
N SER A 151 10.46 -22.92 11.20
CA SER A 151 11.56 -23.89 11.00
C SER A 151 12.92 -23.42 11.54
N PHE A 152 13.00 -22.21 12.11
CA PHE A 152 14.25 -21.60 12.58
C PHE A 152 14.38 -21.52 14.09
N THR A 153 13.36 -21.92 14.84
CA THR A 153 13.44 -22.05 16.31
C THR A 153 14.58 -23.00 16.67
N GLY A 154 15.51 -22.54 17.53
CA GLY A 154 16.66 -23.35 18.00
C GLY A 154 18.03 -23.01 17.40
N ARG A 155 18.16 -22.02 16.52
CA ARG A 155 19.47 -21.55 16.07
C ARG A 155 19.86 -20.28 16.85
N HIS A 156 20.74 -20.46 17.82
CA HIS A 156 21.23 -19.37 18.65
C HIS A 156 22.69 -19.05 18.29
N ALA A 157 22.95 -17.81 17.87
CA ALA A 157 24.28 -17.25 17.75
C ALA A 157 24.59 -16.38 18.98
N LEU A 158 25.85 -15.99 19.16
CA LEU A 158 26.21 -15.03 20.19
C LEU A 158 25.55 -13.64 19.94
N ARG A 159 25.32 -13.32 18.67
CA ARG A 159 24.70 -12.06 18.26
C ARG A 159 23.54 -12.35 17.31
N ASN A 160 22.36 -11.88 17.67
CA ASN A 160 21.14 -12.16 16.93
C ASN A 160 20.40 -10.85 16.63
N ALA A 161 19.89 -10.71 15.41
CA ALA A 161 19.07 -9.57 15.05
C ALA A 161 17.89 -9.98 14.17
N PHE A 162 16.82 -9.19 14.25
CA PHE A 162 15.63 -9.39 13.45
C PHE A 162 15.12 -8.07 12.88
N ILE A 163 14.86 -8.03 11.57
CA ILE A 163 14.25 -6.91 10.88
C ILE A 163 12.93 -7.35 10.26
N VAL A 164 11.85 -6.65 10.60
CA VAL A 164 10.52 -6.82 9.99
C VAL A 164 10.22 -5.58 9.18
N ASP A 165 10.25 -5.71 7.86
CA ASP A 165 9.84 -4.63 6.96
C ASP A 165 8.36 -4.75 6.64
N GLU A 166 7.65 -3.61 6.54
CA GLU A 166 6.19 -3.52 6.40
C GLU A 166 5.46 -4.39 7.45
N ALA A 167 5.85 -4.26 8.72
CA ALA A 167 5.41 -5.12 9.83
C ALA A 167 3.88 -5.13 10.04
N ILE A 168 3.16 -4.12 9.55
CA ILE A 168 1.69 -4.01 9.64
C ILE A 168 0.98 -5.18 8.94
N ASP A 169 1.56 -5.68 7.86
CA ASP A 169 1.00 -6.77 7.05
C ASP A 169 1.59 -8.14 7.38
N VAL A 170 2.53 -8.19 8.31
CA VAL A 170 3.12 -9.45 8.76
C VAL A 170 2.25 -10.08 9.85
N THR A 171 1.95 -11.37 9.71
CA THR A 171 1.09 -12.08 10.66
C THR A 171 1.63 -12.00 12.10
N PRO A 172 0.80 -11.65 13.10
CA PRO A 172 1.21 -11.56 14.50
C PRO A 172 1.77 -12.88 15.09
N LYS A 173 1.49 -14.01 14.48
CA LYS A 173 2.03 -15.33 14.89
C LYS A 173 3.56 -15.40 14.87
N ILE A 174 4.21 -14.47 14.16
CA ILE A 174 5.67 -14.41 14.09
C ILE A 174 6.29 -13.79 15.36
N TYR A 175 5.59 -12.95 16.11
CA TYR A 175 6.16 -12.21 17.23
C TYR A 175 6.74 -13.11 18.33
N PRO A 176 6.05 -14.18 18.79
CA PRO A 176 6.64 -15.13 19.74
C PRO A 176 7.88 -15.85 19.19
N VAL A 177 7.92 -16.10 17.88
CA VAL A 177 9.08 -16.73 17.22
C VAL A 177 10.28 -15.79 17.26
N ILE A 178 10.08 -14.51 16.94
CA ILE A 178 11.12 -13.48 17.02
C ILE A 178 11.65 -13.39 18.46
N GLU A 179 10.76 -13.31 19.45
CA GLU A 179 11.15 -13.21 20.87
C GLU A 179 11.97 -14.40 21.32
N SER A 180 11.62 -15.62 20.90
CA SER A 180 12.37 -16.83 21.23
C SER A 180 13.80 -16.86 20.67
N MET A 181 14.07 -16.08 19.63
CA MET A 181 15.38 -15.99 18.96
C MET A 181 16.26 -14.86 19.54
N MET A 182 15.68 -13.95 20.34
CA MET A 182 16.38 -12.80 20.90
C MET A 182 17.11 -13.18 22.19
N ALA A 183 18.26 -13.78 22.04
CA ALA A 183 19.17 -14.15 23.13
C ALA A 183 20.62 -14.05 22.66
N GLY A 184 21.58 -13.90 23.59
CA GLY A 184 23.01 -13.79 23.30
C GLY A 184 23.62 -12.50 23.85
N ASP A 185 24.87 -12.23 23.50
CA ASP A 185 25.63 -11.06 23.96
C ASP A 185 25.12 -9.76 23.37
N ARG A 186 24.58 -9.83 22.13
CA ARG A 186 23.96 -8.71 21.43
C ARG A 186 22.75 -9.19 20.64
N TYR A 187 21.64 -8.54 20.86
CA TYR A 187 20.41 -8.81 20.10
C TYR A 187 19.60 -7.54 19.90
N PHE A 188 18.82 -7.45 18.84
CA PHE A 188 17.79 -6.43 18.67
C PHE A 188 16.67 -6.91 17.73
N THR A 189 15.51 -6.28 17.89
CA THR A 189 14.39 -6.38 16.94
C THR A 189 14.05 -5.00 16.43
N LEU A 190 13.98 -4.85 15.11
CA LEU A 190 13.56 -3.65 14.42
C LEU A 190 12.33 -3.95 13.58
N MET A 191 11.22 -3.27 13.85
CA MET A 191 9.97 -3.37 13.07
C MET A 191 9.63 -2.03 12.47
N ILE A 192 9.49 -1.98 11.14
CA ILE A 192 9.16 -0.75 10.40
C ILE A 192 7.83 -0.96 9.69
N TYR A 193 6.93 0.03 9.76
CA TYR A 193 5.60 -0.07 9.20
C TYR A 193 4.95 1.29 8.95
N ASN A 194 3.93 1.30 8.08
CA ASN A 194 2.98 2.41 8.02
C ASN A 194 1.85 2.16 9.02
N PRO A 195 1.48 3.11 9.87
CA PRO A 195 0.44 2.93 10.89
C PRO A 195 -0.96 3.09 10.29
N VAL A 196 -1.37 2.15 9.43
CA VAL A 196 -2.63 2.21 8.67
C VAL A 196 -3.81 1.53 9.36
N ASP A 197 -3.59 0.58 10.24
CA ASP A 197 -4.66 -0.14 10.92
C ASP A 197 -4.59 0.10 12.44
N PRO A 198 -5.42 0.99 13.01
CA PRO A 198 -5.44 1.27 14.43
C PRO A 198 -5.76 0.06 15.33
N SER A 199 -6.32 -1.02 14.75
CA SER A 199 -6.59 -2.27 15.48
C SER A 199 -5.39 -3.23 15.50
N SER A 200 -4.30 -2.89 14.83
CA SER A 200 -3.09 -3.71 14.77
C SER A 200 -2.45 -3.89 16.15
N PRO A 201 -1.94 -5.09 16.46
CA PRO A 201 -1.14 -5.33 17.66
C PRO A 201 0.06 -4.38 17.82
N LEU A 202 0.59 -3.84 16.72
CA LEU A 202 1.70 -2.88 16.75
C LEU A 202 1.34 -1.60 17.51
N ARG A 203 0.09 -1.16 17.48
CA ARG A 203 -0.37 -0.02 18.27
C ARG A 203 -0.27 -0.30 19.76
N LEU A 204 -0.73 -1.47 20.20
CA LEU A 204 -0.61 -1.90 21.59
C LEU A 204 0.86 -2.04 22.01
N MET A 205 1.73 -2.49 21.10
CA MET A 205 3.17 -2.57 21.34
C MET A 205 3.80 -1.17 21.50
N GLU A 206 3.40 -0.17 20.70
CA GLU A 206 3.81 1.23 20.90
C GLU A 206 3.40 1.75 22.29
N GLU A 207 2.16 1.48 22.69
CA GLU A 207 1.58 1.97 23.95
C GLU A 207 2.10 1.22 25.19
N SER A 208 2.71 0.05 25.02
CA SER A 208 3.17 -0.81 26.13
C SER A 208 4.36 -0.26 26.91
N GLY A 209 5.09 0.68 26.35
CA GLY A 209 6.35 1.18 26.92
C GLY A 209 7.54 0.19 26.90
N GLN A 210 7.36 -1.00 26.29
CA GLN A 210 8.39 -2.04 26.19
C GLN A 210 9.25 -1.91 24.92
N TRP A 211 8.95 -0.93 24.07
CA TRP A 211 9.61 -0.68 22.80
C TRP A 211 10.06 0.77 22.72
N THR A 212 11.23 0.98 22.14
CA THR A 212 11.65 2.33 21.73
C THR A 212 10.91 2.68 20.44
N VAL A 213 10.13 3.76 20.46
CA VAL A 213 9.35 4.20 19.30
C VAL A 213 10.02 5.41 18.65
N ILE A 214 10.39 5.29 17.39
CA ILE A 214 10.99 6.39 16.61
C ILE A 214 10.19 6.57 15.34
N ARG A 215 9.50 7.73 15.24
CA ARG A 215 8.64 8.03 14.09
C ARG A 215 9.43 8.65 12.96
N LEU A 216 9.25 8.13 11.73
CA LEU A 216 9.72 8.75 10.51
C LEU A 216 8.56 9.49 9.83
N SER A 217 8.54 10.80 9.96
CA SER A 217 7.53 11.66 9.35
C SER A 217 8.09 12.42 8.15
N GLN A 218 7.28 12.60 7.11
CA GLN A 218 7.65 13.55 6.05
C GLN A 218 7.83 14.96 6.60
N ALA A 219 6.95 15.39 7.53
CA ALA A 219 6.96 16.75 8.08
C ALA A 219 8.26 17.12 8.81
N THR A 220 8.96 16.14 9.39
CA THR A 220 10.24 16.33 10.10
C THR A 220 11.47 15.95 9.25
N HIS A 221 11.23 15.55 7.99
CA HIS A 221 12.34 15.16 7.12
C HIS A 221 13.20 16.37 6.74
N PRO A 222 14.55 16.27 6.76
CA PRO A 222 15.44 17.41 6.49
C PRO A 222 15.22 18.12 5.15
N ASN A 223 14.75 17.40 4.12
CA ASN A 223 14.41 18.02 2.83
C ASN A 223 13.28 19.04 2.93
N ILE A 224 12.34 18.85 3.85
CA ILE A 224 11.22 19.76 4.05
C ILE A 224 11.74 21.08 4.63
N GLU A 225 12.60 20.99 5.61
CA GLU A 225 13.21 22.17 6.24
C GLU A 225 14.14 22.91 5.26
N ALA A 226 14.95 22.19 4.48
CA ALA A 226 15.78 22.77 3.41
C ALA A 226 14.92 23.48 2.36
N GLY A 227 13.85 22.81 1.89
CA GLY A 227 12.92 23.43 0.91
C GLY A 227 12.25 24.69 1.42
N ARG A 228 11.89 24.76 2.72
CA ARG A 228 11.33 25.97 3.36
C ARG A 228 12.30 27.15 3.40
N ARG A 229 13.61 26.85 3.44
CA ARG A 229 14.70 27.85 3.33
C ARG A 229 15.06 28.19 1.89
N GLY A 230 14.45 27.53 0.90
CA GLY A 230 14.84 27.67 -0.51
C GLY A 230 16.14 26.96 -0.88
N GLU A 231 16.60 26.02 -0.04
CA GLU A 231 17.83 25.24 -0.22
C GLU A 231 17.52 23.94 -1.02
N SER A 232 18.55 23.43 -1.68
CA SER A 232 18.45 22.12 -2.35
C SER A 232 18.27 20.98 -1.34
N PRO A 233 17.48 19.94 -1.66
CA PRO A 233 17.24 18.85 -0.74
C PRO A 233 18.55 18.06 -0.46
N PRO A 234 18.95 17.92 0.81
CA PRO A 234 20.17 17.20 1.17
C PRO A 234 20.09 15.67 0.97
N TYR A 235 18.88 15.15 0.69
CA TYR A 235 18.60 13.72 0.44
C TYR A 235 17.76 13.58 -0.84
N PRO A 236 18.39 13.55 -2.05
CA PRO A 236 17.67 13.68 -3.31
C PRO A 236 16.64 12.59 -3.62
N SER A 237 16.80 11.39 -3.06
CA SER A 237 15.89 10.26 -3.27
C SER A 237 14.70 10.19 -2.30
N ALA A 238 14.60 11.14 -1.36
CA ALA A 238 13.51 11.21 -0.39
C ALA A 238 12.46 12.26 -0.79
N VAL A 239 11.43 12.40 0.06
CA VAL A 239 10.34 13.38 -0.14
C VAL A 239 10.87 14.80 -0.28
N THR A 240 10.27 15.59 -1.18
CA THR A 240 10.54 17.03 -1.33
C THR A 240 9.45 17.86 -0.67
N LEU A 241 9.74 19.14 -0.39
CA LEU A 241 8.74 20.06 0.18
C LEU A 241 7.50 20.16 -0.71
N GLU A 242 7.69 20.35 -2.01
CA GLU A 242 6.60 20.50 -2.97
C GLU A 242 5.64 19.30 -2.93
N LYS A 243 6.20 18.08 -3.02
CA LYS A 243 5.40 16.86 -2.97
C LYS A 243 4.70 16.68 -1.61
N HIS A 244 5.40 16.95 -0.51
CA HIS A 244 4.85 16.87 0.83
C HIS A 244 3.64 17.80 1.01
N GLU A 245 3.75 19.06 0.62
CA GLU A 245 2.70 20.04 0.75
C GLU A 245 1.52 19.75 -0.17
N GLN A 246 1.78 19.35 -1.42
CA GLN A 246 0.73 18.93 -2.33
C GLN A 246 -0.08 17.78 -1.74
N GLU A 247 0.58 16.71 -1.30
CA GLU A 247 -0.07 15.54 -0.72
C GLU A 247 -0.85 15.89 0.56
N LEU A 248 -0.32 16.79 1.41
CA LEU A 248 -1.03 17.23 2.62
C LEU A 248 -2.25 18.08 2.29
N ILE A 249 -2.17 18.98 1.31
CA ILE A 249 -3.32 19.79 0.87
C ILE A 249 -4.44 18.90 0.33
N GLU A 250 -4.09 17.92 -0.50
CA GLU A 250 -5.05 16.96 -1.06
C GLU A 250 -5.71 16.06 0.01
N ARG A 251 -4.96 15.75 1.08
CA ARG A 251 -5.36 14.79 2.13
C ARG A 251 -5.72 15.44 3.46
N SER A 252 -6.10 16.71 3.46
CA SER A 252 -6.49 17.43 4.67
C SER A 252 -7.53 18.50 4.36
N GLU A 253 -8.25 18.94 5.40
CA GLU A 253 -9.25 19.98 5.32
C GLU A 253 -8.74 21.26 6.00
N PRO A 254 -9.06 22.47 5.49
CA PRO A 254 -8.75 23.70 6.19
C PRO A 254 -9.38 23.72 7.59
N VAL A 255 -8.63 24.16 8.58
CA VAL A 255 -9.15 24.31 9.94
C VAL A 255 -9.95 25.61 10.04
N ILE A 256 -11.21 25.49 10.44
CA ILE A 256 -12.07 26.64 10.75
C ILE A 256 -12.06 26.81 12.28
N GLY A 257 -11.54 27.93 12.75
CA GLY A 257 -11.40 28.22 14.19
C GLY A 257 -10.00 27.91 14.73
N GLU A 258 -9.90 27.55 16.01
CA GLU A 258 -8.63 27.25 16.65
C GLU A 258 -8.10 25.86 16.26
N PRO A 259 -6.79 25.73 15.95
CA PRO A 259 -6.18 24.46 15.66
C PRO A 259 -6.20 23.53 16.87
N MET A 260 -6.44 22.24 16.63
CA MET A 260 -6.43 21.19 17.65
C MET A 260 -5.13 20.38 17.60
N PRO A 261 -4.79 19.65 18.67
CA PRO A 261 -3.70 18.69 18.63
C PRO A 261 -3.88 17.71 17.46
N GLY A 262 -2.86 17.62 16.61
CA GLY A 262 -2.92 16.78 15.41
C GLY A 262 -3.08 17.56 14.10
N ASP A 263 -3.59 18.78 14.13
CA ASP A 263 -3.62 19.65 12.96
C ASP A 263 -2.19 20.04 12.53
N VAL A 264 -1.99 20.30 11.25
CA VAL A 264 -0.69 20.63 10.66
C VAL A 264 -0.70 22.00 10.01
N PHE A 265 0.42 22.73 10.11
CA PHE A 265 0.60 24.00 9.45
C PHE A 265 1.33 23.82 8.12
N VAL A 266 0.69 24.14 7.00
CA VAL A 266 1.12 23.80 5.64
C VAL A 266 1.25 25.07 4.80
N GLY A 267 2.13 25.07 3.80
CA GLY A 267 2.27 26.17 2.83
C GLY A 267 3.10 27.35 3.32
N TRP A 268 3.84 27.21 4.43
CA TRP A 268 4.70 28.28 4.94
C TRP A 268 6.16 28.12 4.49
N LYS A 269 6.85 29.26 4.38
CA LYS A 269 8.30 29.33 4.10
C LYS A 269 8.96 30.36 5.02
N TYR A 270 10.27 30.35 5.09
CA TYR A 270 11.00 31.42 5.76
C TYR A 270 11.07 32.66 4.87
N GLY A 271 10.74 33.83 5.44
CA GLY A 271 11.01 35.14 4.86
C GLY A 271 12.46 35.56 4.99
N ALA A 272 12.82 36.72 4.47
CA ALA A 272 14.18 37.24 4.48
C ALA A 272 14.71 37.53 5.91
N ASP A 273 13.84 37.77 6.86
CA ASP A 273 14.08 38.02 8.28
C ASP A 273 14.09 36.73 9.15
N GLY A 274 13.83 35.56 8.53
CA GLY A 274 13.74 34.29 9.21
C GLY A 274 12.38 33.99 9.84
N GLU A 275 11.39 34.87 9.68
CA GLU A 275 10.02 34.64 10.14
C GLU A 275 9.25 33.74 9.18
N LYS A 276 8.22 33.07 9.70
CA LYS A 276 7.35 32.21 8.88
C LYS A 276 6.38 33.06 8.09
N VAL A 277 6.39 32.91 6.76
CA VAL A 277 5.51 33.64 5.83
C VAL A 277 4.58 32.66 5.14
N GLY A 278 3.31 33.05 5.04
CA GLY A 278 2.25 32.23 4.45
C GLY A 278 1.82 31.07 5.34
N GLY A 279 1.13 30.12 4.76
CA GLY A 279 0.66 28.90 5.42
C GLY A 279 -0.75 29.00 5.99
N GLU A 280 -1.31 27.84 6.20
CA GLU A 280 -2.63 27.64 6.81
C GLU A 280 -2.65 26.39 7.68
N TRP A 281 -3.54 26.39 8.69
CA TRP A 281 -3.78 25.21 9.48
C TRP A 281 -4.73 24.26 8.75
N ARG A 282 -4.37 22.98 8.70
CA ARG A 282 -5.15 21.94 8.06
C ARG A 282 -5.29 20.71 8.96
N ARG A 283 -6.46 20.08 8.91
CA ARG A 283 -6.76 18.85 9.63
C ARG A 283 -6.48 17.66 8.74
N PRO A 284 -5.44 16.86 9.05
CA PRO A 284 -5.10 15.69 8.27
C PRO A 284 -6.23 14.65 8.31
N ASN A 285 -6.54 14.09 7.15
CA ASN A 285 -7.42 12.94 7.10
C ASN A 285 -6.64 11.66 7.44
N TYR A 286 -7.34 10.52 7.37
CA TYR A 286 -6.75 9.20 7.60
C TYR A 286 -5.45 8.98 6.79
N GLU A 287 -5.47 9.24 5.47
CA GLU A 287 -4.32 8.99 4.59
C GLU A 287 -3.14 9.90 4.91
N ALA A 288 -3.38 11.17 5.20
CA ALA A 288 -2.33 12.10 5.62
C ALA A 288 -1.66 11.63 6.92
N CYS A 289 -2.44 11.17 7.91
CA CYS A 289 -1.90 10.64 9.16
C CYS A 289 -0.94 9.47 8.89
N CYS A 290 -1.39 8.46 8.14
CA CYS A 290 -0.60 7.25 7.90
C CYS A 290 0.58 7.49 6.96
N ARG A 291 0.32 8.10 5.79
CA ARG A 291 1.26 8.13 4.67
C ARG A 291 2.23 9.30 4.71
N ASN A 292 1.78 10.46 5.22
CA ASN A 292 2.64 11.62 5.30
C ASN A 292 3.28 11.78 6.68
N LEU A 293 2.52 11.56 7.74
CA LEU A 293 2.93 11.88 9.10
C LEU A 293 3.44 10.67 9.90
N GLY A 294 3.21 9.44 9.43
CA GLY A 294 3.59 8.22 10.13
C GLY A 294 2.91 8.10 11.50
N ARG A 295 1.66 8.57 11.62
CA ARG A 295 0.85 8.54 12.84
C ARG A 295 -0.36 7.63 12.66
N TRP A 296 -0.81 7.01 13.75
CA TRP A 296 -2.10 6.35 13.77
C TRP A 296 -3.20 7.38 13.53
N PRO A 297 -4.18 7.08 12.66
CA PRO A 297 -5.34 7.94 12.48
C PRO A 297 -6.30 7.81 13.67
N ASP A 298 -7.03 8.87 13.97
CA ASP A 298 -8.02 8.86 15.05
C ASP A 298 -9.27 8.04 14.69
N GLN A 299 -9.56 7.90 13.40
CA GLN A 299 -10.70 7.15 12.87
C GLN A 299 -10.23 5.92 12.11
N SER A 300 -10.95 4.81 12.29
CA SER A 300 -10.67 3.53 11.62
C SER A 300 -11.24 3.44 10.19
N SER A 301 -12.12 4.37 9.80
CA SER A 301 -12.80 4.33 8.50
C SER A 301 -12.75 5.67 7.77
N VAL A 302 -12.72 5.60 6.45
CA VAL A 302 -12.64 6.75 5.54
C VAL A 302 -13.83 6.73 4.59
N SER A 303 -14.47 7.89 4.40
CA SER A 303 -15.51 8.02 3.38
C SER A 303 -14.94 7.77 1.98
N ILE A 304 -15.60 6.93 1.20
CA ILE A 304 -15.21 6.64 -0.18
C ILE A 304 -15.51 7.86 -1.05
N TRP A 305 -16.69 8.41 -0.93
CA TRP A 305 -17.11 9.59 -1.67
C TRP A 305 -17.24 10.80 -0.75
N THR A 306 -16.68 11.94 -1.14
CA THR A 306 -16.88 13.20 -0.46
C THR A 306 -17.96 14.03 -1.17
N PRO A 307 -18.67 14.93 -0.46
CA PRO A 307 -19.63 15.84 -1.11
C PRO A 307 -19.00 16.65 -2.24
N ARG A 308 -17.74 17.05 -2.10
CA ARG A 308 -16.97 17.78 -3.11
C ARG A 308 -16.73 16.93 -4.36
N LEU A 309 -16.18 15.73 -4.21
CA LEU A 309 -15.92 14.83 -5.35
C LEU A 309 -17.22 14.49 -6.10
N PHE A 310 -18.30 14.23 -5.35
CA PHE A 310 -19.60 13.97 -5.97
C PHE A 310 -20.09 15.19 -6.76
N GLN A 311 -19.94 16.41 -6.22
CA GLN A 311 -20.30 17.63 -6.91
C GLN A 311 -19.47 17.85 -8.19
N GLU A 312 -18.17 17.59 -8.14
CA GLU A 312 -17.28 17.67 -9.30
C GLU A 312 -17.75 16.74 -10.45
N THR A 313 -18.32 15.57 -10.15
CA THR A 313 -18.90 14.69 -11.20
C THR A 313 -20.18 15.23 -11.81
N LEU A 314 -20.96 16.04 -11.08
CA LEU A 314 -22.15 16.72 -11.61
C LEU A 314 -21.80 17.89 -12.52
N ASP A 315 -20.72 18.62 -12.20
CA ASP A 315 -20.28 19.79 -12.96
C ASP A 315 -19.50 19.41 -14.23
N ARG A 316 -18.92 18.21 -14.23
CA ARG A 316 -18.01 17.73 -15.27
C ARG A 316 -18.75 17.37 -16.55
N ASP A 317 -18.25 17.90 -17.67
CA ASP A 317 -18.72 17.55 -19.02
C ASP A 317 -17.75 16.60 -19.70
N LEU A 318 -18.23 15.41 -20.09
CA LEU A 318 -17.45 14.42 -20.79
C LEU A 318 -18.02 14.15 -22.18
N PRO A 319 -17.17 13.80 -23.17
CA PRO A 319 -17.62 13.40 -24.50
C PRO A 319 -18.65 12.28 -24.44
N ASP A 320 -19.63 12.30 -25.31
CA ASP A 320 -20.64 11.24 -25.46
C ASP A 320 -20.09 10.10 -26.32
N ALA A 321 -18.99 9.52 -25.88
CA ALA A 321 -18.23 8.51 -26.60
C ALA A 321 -17.72 7.43 -25.65
N GLY A 322 -17.32 6.28 -26.21
CA GLY A 322 -16.77 5.15 -25.45
C GLY A 322 -17.76 4.00 -25.30
N VAL A 323 -17.45 3.06 -24.46
CA VAL A 323 -18.21 1.82 -24.25
C VAL A 323 -19.57 2.13 -23.64
N LEU A 324 -20.64 1.59 -24.26
CA LEU A 324 -21.96 1.52 -23.66
C LEU A 324 -21.98 0.27 -22.78
N GLN A 325 -22.30 0.40 -21.49
CA GLN A 325 -22.34 -0.71 -20.53
C GLN A 325 -23.49 -0.56 -19.57
N ILE A 326 -24.07 -1.68 -19.16
CA ILE A 326 -25.15 -1.75 -18.18
C ILE A 326 -24.64 -2.47 -16.93
N GLY A 327 -25.01 -1.99 -15.75
CA GLY A 327 -24.78 -2.64 -14.46
C GLY A 327 -26.12 -3.05 -13.86
N VAL A 328 -26.20 -4.26 -13.31
CA VAL A 328 -27.41 -4.81 -12.68
C VAL A 328 -27.07 -5.34 -11.30
N ASP A 329 -27.58 -4.69 -10.27
CA ASP A 329 -27.58 -5.22 -8.89
C ASP A 329 -28.86 -6.01 -8.65
N VAL A 330 -28.71 -7.33 -8.44
CA VAL A 330 -29.85 -8.25 -8.33
C VAL A 330 -30.24 -8.45 -6.87
N ALA A 331 -31.42 -7.96 -6.49
CA ALA A 331 -31.93 -8.17 -5.15
C ALA A 331 -32.59 -9.54 -4.97
N ARG A 332 -32.43 -10.09 -3.75
CA ARG A 332 -33.23 -11.22 -3.26
C ARG A 332 -34.62 -10.74 -2.83
N TYR A 333 -35.55 -11.70 -2.65
CA TYR A 333 -36.85 -11.42 -2.03
C TYR A 333 -36.66 -10.66 -0.69
N GLY A 334 -37.37 -9.54 -0.52
CA GLY A 334 -37.33 -8.73 0.70
C GLY A 334 -37.43 -7.23 0.42
N SER A 335 -36.76 -6.44 1.27
CA SER A 335 -36.78 -4.97 1.22
C SER A 335 -35.78 -4.35 0.24
N CYS A 336 -34.89 -5.14 -0.37
CA CYS A 336 -33.90 -4.67 -1.32
C CYS A 336 -34.49 -4.56 -2.74
N ASN A 337 -33.96 -3.61 -3.52
CA ASN A 337 -34.40 -3.39 -4.90
C ASN A 337 -33.40 -3.99 -5.89
N THR A 338 -33.90 -4.60 -6.96
CA THR A 338 -33.09 -4.83 -8.15
C THR A 338 -32.90 -3.52 -8.88
N SER A 339 -31.67 -3.14 -9.16
CA SER A 339 -31.33 -1.85 -9.75
C SER A 339 -30.54 -2.00 -11.04
N PHE A 340 -30.80 -1.10 -11.99
CA PHE A 340 -30.15 -1.05 -13.30
C PHE A 340 -29.51 0.32 -13.50
N ALA A 341 -28.28 0.36 -13.96
CA ALA A 341 -27.59 1.58 -14.35
C ALA A 341 -27.05 1.48 -15.77
N VAL A 342 -27.14 2.55 -16.54
CA VAL A 342 -26.62 2.63 -17.91
C VAL A 342 -25.59 3.73 -18.00
N ARG A 343 -24.40 3.42 -18.53
CA ARG A 343 -23.38 4.42 -18.83
C ARG A 343 -22.89 4.38 -20.28
N ARG A 344 -22.35 5.51 -20.75
CA ARG A 344 -21.56 5.55 -21.99
C ARG A 344 -20.25 6.28 -21.77
N GLY A 345 -19.12 5.58 -21.99
CA GLY A 345 -17.82 6.11 -21.61
C GLY A 345 -17.81 6.49 -20.13
N GLY A 346 -17.47 7.72 -19.79
CA GLY A 346 -17.51 8.25 -18.42
C GLY A 346 -18.87 8.79 -17.98
N ASN A 347 -19.89 8.82 -18.84
CA ASN A 347 -21.18 9.44 -18.52
C ASN A 347 -22.17 8.42 -17.96
N LEU A 348 -22.70 8.64 -16.76
CA LEU A 348 -23.90 7.97 -16.27
C LEU A 348 -25.11 8.57 -16.98
N LEU A 349 -25.95 7.70 -17.56
CA LEU A 349 -27.10 8.13 -18.37
C LEU A 349 -28.43 7.85 -17.68
N HIS A 350 -28.53 6.75 -16.94
CA HIS A 350 -29.78 6.26 -16.38
C HIS A 350 -29.54 5.37 -15.16
N VAL A 351 -30.46 5.43 -14.20
CA VAL A 351 -30.61 4.46 -13.11
C VAL A 351 -32.09 4.28 -12.84
N GLU A 352 -32.51 3.04 -12.68
CA GLU A 352 -33.86 2.66 -12.26
C GLU A 352 -33.81 1.48 -11.31
N SER A 353 -34.84 1.32 -10.48
CA SER A 353 -34.91 0.21 -9.51
C SER A 353 -36.33 -0.32 -9.36
N TYR A 354 -36.42 -1.62 -9.05
CA TYR A 354 -37.69 -2.34 -8.93
C TYR A 354 -37.63 -3.30 -7.73
N ASN A 355 -38.75 -3.43 -7.04
CA ASN A 355 -38.87 -4.37 -5.94
C ASN A 355 -39.69 -5.61 -6.32
N GLY A 356 -39.30 -6.77 -5.79
CA GLY A 356 -40.04 -8.02 -5.92
C GLY A 356 -40.02 -8.67 -7.31
N TRP A 357 -39.09 -8.29 -8.17
CA TRP A 357 -38.95 -8.89 -9.51
C TRP A 357 -38.30 -10.27 -9.48
N ASN A 358 -38.76 -11.15 -10.36
CA ASN A 358 -38.13 -12.45 -10.58
C ASN A 358 -37.03 -12.35 -11.67
N THR A 359 -36.23 -13.41 -11.79
CA THR A 359 -35.08 -13.46 -12.71
C THR A 359 -35.47 -13.24 -14.18
N THR A 360 -36.66 -13.67 -14.59
CA THR A 360 -37.17 -13.46 -15.95
C THR A 360 -37.42 -11.97 -16.22
N GLN A 361 -38.11 -11.28 -15.32
CA GLN A 361 -38.36 -9.85 -15.46
C GLN A 361 -37.05 -9.04 -15.47
N ILE A 362 -36.11 -9.43 -14.63
CA ILE A 362 -34.79 -8.79 -14.58
C ILE A 362 -34.05 -8.98 -15.92
N SER A 363 -34.01 -10.19 -16.43
CA SER A 363 -33.37 -10.54 -17.70
C SER A 363 -34.04 -9.84 -18.92
N GLU A 364 -35.37 -9.78 -18.92
CA GLU A 364 -36.13 -9.05 -19.97
C GLU A 364 -35.81 -7.55 -19.94
N ARG A 365 -35.81 -6.93 -18.75
CA ARG A 365 -35.50 -5.51 -18.64
C ARG A 365 -34.06 -5.18 -19.02
N ALA A 366 -33.08 -5.98 -18.63
CA ALA A 366 -31.71 -5.81 -19.07
C ALA A 366 -31.58 -5.86 -20.61
N ARG A 367 -32.29 -6.77 -21.26
CA ARG A 367 -32.33 -6.87 -22.74
C ARG A 367 -33.01 -5.65 -23.37
N GLU A 368 -34.12 -5.18 -22.80
CA GLU A 368 -34.80 -3.95 -23.26
C GLU A 368 -33.86 -2.74 -23.21
N LEU A 369 -33.12 -2.58 -22.12
CA LEU A 369 -32.14 -1.50 -21.99
C LEU A 369 -31.00 -1.64 -23.01
N CYS A 370 -30.52 -2.87 -23.28
CA CYS A 370 -29.55 -3.12 -24.36
C CYS A 370 -30.10 -2.67 -25.71
N PHE A 371 -31.38 -2.95 -25.99
CA PHE A 371 -32.02 -2.57 -27.23
C PHE A 371 -32.27 -1.06 -27.32
N GLU A 372 -32.79 -0.44 -26.28
CA GLU A 372 -33.10 0.99 -26.22
C GLU A 372 -31.83 1.84 -26.39
N TYR A 373 -30.82 1.61 -25.54
CA TYR A 373 -29.58 2.37 -25.59
C TYR A 373 -28.67 1.94 -26.74
N GLY A 374 -28.67 0.66 -27.10
CA GLY A 374 -27.96 0.17 -28.29
C GLY A 374 -28.45 0.87 -29.55
N LYS A 375 -29.79 0.98 -29.77
CA LYS A 375 -30.37 1.75 -30.86
C LYS A 375 -29.98 3.24 -30.81
N ARG A 376 -30.07 3.85 -29.63
CA ARG A 376 -29.72 5.27 -29.45
C ARG A 376 -28.28 5.58 -29.83
N TYR A 377 -27.36 4.65 -29.57
CA TYR A 377 -25.93 4.86 -29.76
C TYR A 377 -25.29 4.03 -30.88
N SER A 378 -26.13 3.40 -31.70
CA SER A 378 -25.72 2.56 -32.84
C SER A 378 -24.77 1.42 -32.44
N VAL A 379 -25.02 0.81 -31.27
CA VAL A 379 -24.31 -0.39 -30.76
C VAL A 379 -25.28 -1.58 -30.87
N PRO A 380 -24.88 -2.71 -31.49
CA PRO A 380 -25.73 -3.90 -31.53
C PRO A 380 -26.11 -4.34 -30.11
N PRO A 381 -27.38 -4.58 -29.79
CA PRO A 381 -27.81 -4.92 -28.43
C PRO A 381 -27.09 -6.11 -27.81
N ARG A 382 -26.67 -7.07 -28.65
CA ARG A 382 -25.90 -8.27 -28.21
C ARG A 382 -24.44 -7.98 -27.84
N GLU A 383 -23.92 -6.85 -28.27
CA GLU A 383 -22.56 -6.42 -28.00
C GLU A 383 -22.46 -5.54 -26.74
N VAL A 384 -23.60 -5.07 -26.21
CA VAL A 384 -23.62 -4.24 -24.99
C VAL A 384 -23.27 -5.12 -23.80
N PRO A 385 -22.13 -4.86 -23.09
CA PRO A 385 -21.78 -5.58 -21.88
C PRO A 385 -22.79 -5.29 -20.78
N VAL A 386 -23.26 -6.33 -20.10
CA VAL A 386 -24.14 -6.24 -18.93
C VAL A 386 -23.44 -6.89 -17.75
N ALA A 387 -22.90 -6.09 -16.83
CA ALA A 387 -22.29 -6.58 -15.60
C ALA A 387 -23.38 -6.86 -14.55
N ILE A 388 -23.50 -8.09 -14.10
CA ILE A 388 -24.57 -8.54 -13.20
C ILE A 388 -23.98 -9.03 -11.89
N ASP A 389 -24.51 -8.55 -10.75
CA ASP A 389 -24.17 -9.15 -9.47
C ASP A 389 -24.66 -10.59 -9.38
N SER A 390 -23.72 -11.53 -9.39
CA SER A 390 -23.96 -12.98 -9.28
C SER A 390 -23.68 -13.52 -7.88
N THR A 391 -23.56 -12.65 -6.89
CA THR A 391 -23.31 -13.02 -5.49
C THR A 391 -24.46 -13.87 -4.95
N GLY A 392 -24.16 -15.09 -4.54
CA GLY A 392 -25.14 -16.01 -3.96
C GLY A 392 -26.03 -16.74 -4.98
N GLY A 393 -25.66 -16.75 -6.26
CA GLY A 393 -26.27 -17.60 -7.30
C GLY A 393 -27.52 -17.06 -7.99
N TRP A 394 -27.99 -15.87 -7.65
CA TRP A 394 -29.21 -15.29 -8.29
C TRP A 394 -28.90 -14.68 -9.66
N GLY A 395 -27.74 -14.09 -9.82
CA GLY A 395 -27.27 -13.63 -11.13
C GLY A 395 -27.14 -14.75 -12.15
N ALA A 396 -26.76 -15.96 -11.74
CA ALA A 396 -26.71 -17.13 -12.61
C ALA A 396 -28.09 -17.44 -13.24
N GLY A 397 -29.18 -17.32 -12.48
CA GLY A 397 -30.53 -17.50 -13.01
C GLY A 397 -30.95 -16.41 -14.02
N VAL A 398 -30.34 -15.23 -13.99
CA VAL A 398 -30.51 -14.17 -14.98
C VAL A 398 -29.64 -14.46 -16.22
N GLU A 399 -28.42 -14.95 -16.01
CA GLU A 399 -27.50 -15.34 -17.09
C GLU A 399 -28.03 -16.50 -17.92
N ASP A 400 -28.56 -17.54 -17.28
CA ASP A 400 -29.15 -18.70 -17.96
C ASP A 400 -30.28 -18.32 -18.94
N GLN A 401 -30.96 -17.19 -18.69
CA GLN A 401 -32.02 -16.65 -19.50
C GLN A 401 -31.53 -15.64 -20.56
N ALA A 402 -30.24 -15.34 -20.55
CA ALA A 402 -29.63 -14.29 -21.37
C ALA A 402 -29.14 -14.78 -22.75
N GLU A 403 -29.63 -15.94 -23.25
CA GLU A 403 -29.20 -16.50 -24.54
C GLU A 403 -28.87 -15.41 -25.58
N HIS A 404 -27.62 -15.43 -26.06
CA HIS A 404 -27.09 -14.51 -27.07
C HIS A 404 -26.85 -13.04 -26.67
N HIS A 405 -26.84 -12.69 -25.40
CA HIS A 405 -26.42 -11.36 -24.88
C HIS A 405 -25.10 -11.44 -24.15
N ASN A 406 -24.38 -10.31 -24.07
CA ASN A 406 -23.08 -10.21 -23.42
C ASN A 406 -23.24 -9.92 -21.90
N PHE A 407 -23.81 -10.91 -21.19
CA PHE A 407 -23.98 -10.85 -19.74
C PHE A 407 -22.72 -11.38 -19.06
N ILE A 408 -22.22 -10.61 -18.08
CA ILE A 408 -20.94 -10.84 -17.43
C ILE A 408 -21.18 -10.93 -15.92
N PRO A 409 -21.00 -12.10 -15.31
CA PRO A 409 -21.16 -12.27 -13.88
C PRO A 409 -20.08 -11.51 -13.11
N VAL A 410 -20.48 -10.87 -12.03
CA VAL A 410 -19.59 -10.20 -11.09
C VAL A 410 -19.90 -10.72 -9.70
N VAL A 411 -18.99 -11.51 -9.13
CA VAL A 411 -19.16 -12.06 -7.77
C VAL A 411 -18.46 -11.13 -6.80
N ALA A 412 -19.21 -10.22 -6.19
CA ALA A 412 -18.72 -9.16 -5.31
C ALA A 412 -17.91 -9.70 -4.11
N GLY A 413 -18.21 -10.92 -3.65
CA GLY A 413 -17.52 -11.59 -2.54
C GLY A 413 -16.23 -12.32 -2.91
N GLU A 414 -15.85 -12.38 -4.19
CA GLU A 414 -14.58 -12.97 -4.61
C GLU A 414 -13.40 -12.05 -4.31
N LYS A 415 -12.20 -12.64 -4.31
CA LYS A 415 -10.93 -11.92 -4.14
C LYS A 415 -10.78 -10.85 -5.23
N ALA A 416 -10.34 -9.66 -4.88
CA ALA A 416 -10.12 -8.56 -5.82
C ALA A 416 -9.19 -8.94 -6.98
N ILE A 417 -9.33 -8.26 -8.13
CA ILE A 417 -8.39 -8.40 -9.27
C ILE A 417 -7.03 -7.83 -8.85
N ASP A 418 -7.02 -6.63 -8.27
CA ASP A 418 -5.85 -6.05 -7.62
C ASP A 418 -5.88 -6.37 -6.11
N ASP A 419 -5.48 -7.58 -5.76
CA ASP A 419 -5.44 -8.07 -4.39
C ASP A 419 -4.29 -7.50 -3.54
N SER A 420 -3.43 -6.70 -4.14
CA SER A 420 -2.44 -5.91 -3.42
C SER A 420 -3.06 -4.69 -2.73
N ARG A 421 -4.16 -4.15 -3.25
CA ARG A 421 -4.81 -2.92 -2.79
C ARG A 421 -6.19 -3.14 -2.16
N TYR A 422 -6.90 -4.19 -2.55
CA TYR A 422 -8.28 -4.47 -2.15
C TYR A 422 -8.44 -5.91 -1.67
N TYR A 423 -9.42 -6.16 -0.78
CA TYR A 423 -9.72 -7.53 -0.33
C TYR A 423 -10.61 -8.28 -1.30
N LEU A 424 -11.74 -7.67 -1.67
CA LEU A 424 -12.79 -8.27 -2.47
C LEU A 424 -13.06 -7.45 -3.74
N ILE A 425 -13.70 -8.06 -4.71
CA ILE A 425 -14.18 -7.35 -5.93
C ILE A 425 -15.07 -6.17 -5.53
N ARG A 426 -15.94 -6.33 -4.53
CA ARG A 426 -16.76 -5.23 -4.02
C ARG A 426 -15.91 -4.02 -3.60
N ASP A 427 -14.83 -4.26 -2.89
CA ASP A 427 -13.94 -3.20 -2.42
C ASP A 427 -13.24 -2.47 -3.57
N GLU A 428 -12.84 -3.24 -4.58
CA GLU A 428 -12.24 -2.71 -5.81
C GLU A 428 -13.24 -1.89 -6.63
N LEU A 429 -14.51 -2.32 -6.74
CA LEU A 429 -15.56 -1.57 -7.44
C LEU A 429 -15.81 -0.21 -6.78
N TRP A 430 -16.04 -0.17 -5.47
CA TRP A 430 -16.30 1.06 -4.73
C TRP A 430 -15.12 2.04 -4.80
N CYS A 431 -13.91 1.58 -4.51
CA CYS A 431 -12.72 2.42 -4.50
C CYS A 431 -12.25 2.76 -5.92
N GLY A 432 -12.37 1.84 -6.86
CA GLY A 432 -11.99 2.05 -8.26
C GLY A 432 -12.85 3.11 -8.95
N LEU A 433 -14.17 3.11 -8.72
CA LEU A 433 -15.04 4.17 -9.27
C LEU A 433 -14.68 5.55 -8.68
N ARG A 434 -14.39 5.63 -7.38
CA ARG A 434 -13.86 6.86 -6.76
C ARG A 434 -12.59 7.33 -7.46
N GLU A 435 -11.60 6.45 -7.60
CA GLU A 435 -10.31 6.80 -8.22
C GLU A 435 -10.47 7.24 -9.67
N HIS A 436 -11.39 6.61 -10.40
CA HIS A 436 -11.74 7.02 -11.76
C HIS A 436 -12.41 8.40 -11.79
N ALA A 437 -13.24 8.71 -10.79
CA ALA A 437 -13.85 10.04 -10.64
C ALA A 437 -12.81 11.12 -10.28
N GLU A 438 -11.86 10.82 -9.38
CA GLU A 438 -10.72 11.70 -9.02
C GLU A 438 -9.82 11.98 -10.23
N ALA A 439 -9.60 10.97 -11.07
CA ALA A 439 -8.87 11.11 -12.34
C ALA A 439 -9.64 11.87 -13.43
N GLY A 440 -10.86 12.33 -13.15
CA GLY A 440 -11.66 13.10 -14.12
C GLY A 440 -12.47 12.23 -15.10
N GLY A 441 -12.48 10.92 -14.96
CA GLY A 441 -13.09 9.99 -15.92
C GLY A 441 -14.59 9.71 -15.72
N VAL A 442 -15.24 10.30 -14.71
CA VAL A 442 -16.67 10.05 -14.38
C VAL A 442 -17.46 11.35 -14.38
N SER A 443 -18.64 11.31 -14.99
CA SER A 443 -19.63 12.41 -14.98
C SER A 443 -21.03 11.88 -14.71
N PHE A 444 -21.73 12.51 -13.77
CA PHE A 444 -23.16 12.26 -13.49
C PHE A 444 -24.05 13.38 -14.04
N LYS A 445 -23.49 14.34 -14.78
CA LYS A 445 -24.20 15.53 -15.32
C LYS A 445 -25.38 15.16 -16.23
N LYS A 446 -25.30 14.02 -16.96
CA LYS A 446 -26.36 13.58 -17.87
C LYS A 446 -27.46 12.78 -17.20
N ALA A 447 -27.25 12.34 -15.96
CA ALA A 447 -28.25 11.61 -15.20
C ALA A 447 -29.39 12.56 -14.75
N PRO A 448 -30.66 12.11 -14.78
CA PRO A 448 -31.77 12.91 -14.29
C PRO A 448 -31.61 13.31 -12.82
N LYS A 449 -32.13 14.47 -12.44
CA LYS A 449 -32.08 14.94 -11.05
C LYS A 449 -32.66 13.93 -10.06
N SER A 450 -33.75 13.27 -10.41
CA SER A 450 -34.38 12.23 -9.58
C SER A 450 -33.43 11.06 -9.29
N VAL A 451 -32.58 10.71 -10.24
CA VAL A 451 -31.51 9.70 -10.07
C VAL A 451 -30.45 10.22 -9.10
N ILE A 452 -30.00 11.47 -9.30
CA ILE A 452 -28.95 12.08 -8.44
C ILE A 452 -29.42 12.15 -6.98
N ASP A 453 -30.67 12.52 -6.75
CA ASP A 453 -31.26 12.62 -5.40
C ASP A 453 -31.26 11.24 -4.66
N ILE A 454 -31.27 10.14 -5.40
CA ILE A 454 -31.22 8.78 -4.85
C ILE A 454 -29.76 8.33 -4.65
N ILE A 455 -28.91 8.43 -5.67
CA ILE A 455 -27.56 7.86 -5.64
C ILE A 455 -26.58 8.66 -4.78
N ARG A 456 -26.80 9.98 -4.62
CA ARG A 456 -25.93 10.84 -3.82
C ARG A 456 -25.81 10.42 -2.35
N PRO A 457 -26.90 10.24 -1.58
CA PRO A 457 -26.79 9.78 -0.19
C PRO A 457 -26.16 8.38 -0.10
N GLN A 458 -26.42 7.49 -1.05
CA GLN A 458 -25.85 6.14 -1.09
C GLN A 458 -24.31 6.19 -1.30
N ALA A 459 -23.84 7.01 -2.22
CA ALA A 459 -22.41 7.21 -2.43
C ALA A 459 -21.71 7.76 -1.17
N LEU A 460 -22.33 8.76 -0.52
CA LEU A 460 -21.75 9.42 0.65
C LEU A 460 -21.79 8.57 1.93
N ALA A 461 -22.67 7.59 2.02
CA ALA A 461 -22.73 6.65 3.14
C ALA A 461 -21.58 5.64 3.13
N ALA A 462 -20.98 5.38 1.96
CA ALA A 462 -19.96 4.37 1.81
C ALA A 462 -18.63 4.77 2.47
N LYS A 463 -18.10 3.86 3.28
CA LYS A 463 -16.82 4.03 3.96
C LYS A 463 -15.96 2.79 3.77
N TYR A 464 -14.65 2.94 3.89
CA TYR A 464 -13.72 1.83 3.96
C TYR A 464 -12.80 1.95 5.17
N GLU A 465 -12.27 0.83 5.60
CA GLU A 465 -11.18 0.72 6.56
C GLU A 465 -9.95 0.11 5.88
N TYR A 466 -8.78 0.33 6.45
CA TYR A 466 -7.61 -0.43 6.06
C TYR A 466 -7.49 -1.69 6.93
N ARG A 467 -7.23 -2.83 6.29
CA ARG A 467 -6.78 -4.07 6.95
C ARG A 467 -5.41 -4.42 6.39
N GLY A 468 -4.38 -4.13 7.17
CA GLY A 468 -3.05 -4.04 6.64
C GLY A 468 -2.94 -2.88 5.66
N THR A 469 -2.36 -3.10 4.49
CA THR A 469 -2.28 -2.10 3.41
C THR A 469 -3.50 -2.09 2.48
N ARG A 470 -4.42 -3.06 2.62
CA ARG A 470 -5.57 -3.22 1.72
C ARG A 470 -6.82 -2.52 2.23
N LYS A 471 -7.55 -1.91 1.31
CA LYS A 471 -8.85 -1.27 1.58
C LYS A 471 -9.94 -2.33 1.67
N LYS A 472 -10.79 -2.23 2.67
CA LYS A 472 -12.00 -3.04 2.85
C LYS A 472 -13.19 -2.13 3.10
N VAL A 473 -14.18 -2.19 2.22
CA VAL A 473 -15.42 -1.42 2.34
C VAL A 473 -16.27 -1.98 3.49
N LEU A 474 -16.85 -1.09 4.29
CA LEU A 474 -17.71 -1.48 5.39
C LEU A 474 -18.91 -2.31 4.90
N PRO A 475 -19.49 -3.17 5.74
CA PRO A 475 -20.66 -3.98 5.41
C PRO A 475 -21.85 -3.13 4.90
N LYS A 476 -22.75 -3.73 4.11
CA LYS A 476 -23.96 -3.06 3.63
C LYS A 476 -24.87 -2.63 4.79
N GLU A 477 -24.88 -3.39 5.86
CA GLU A 477 -25.64 -3.12 7.07
C GLU A 477 -25.25 -1.78 7.69
N ASP A 478 -23.95 -1.49 7.78
CA ASP A 478 -23.42 -0.22 8.32
C ASP A 478 -23.81 0.98 7.42
N MET A 479 -23.85 0.77 6.12
CA MET A 479 -24.33 1.78 5.18
C MET A 479 -25.85 1.99 5.31
N ALA A 480 -26.60 0.89 5.48
CA ALA A 480 -28.03 0.94 5.64
C ALA A 480 -28.47 1.73 6.88
N GLU A 481 -27.73 1.66 7.97
CA GLU A 481 -27.99 2.48 9.17
C GLU A 481 -27.96 3.99 8.81
N MET A 482 -26.99 4.42 8.00
CA MET A 482 -26.89 5.82 7.55
C MET A 482 -27.97 6.19 6.52
N LEU A 483 -28.54 5.21 5.83
CA LEU A 483 -29.57 5.36 4.80
C LEU A 483 -30.99 5.10 5.32
N SER A 484 -31.22 5.19 6.64
CA SER A 484 -32.52 4.95 7.27
C SER A 484 -33.09 3.54 6.97
N GLY A 485 -32.22 2.53 7.00
CA GLY A 485 -32.55 1.13 6.79
C GLY A 485 -32.61 0.68 5.31
N ARG A 486 -32.19 1.53 4.37
CA ARG A 486 -32.16 1.19 2.94
C ARG A 486 -30.76 0.74 2.50
N SER A 487 -30.72 -0.27 1.63
CA SER A 487 -29.47 -0.69 0.96
C SER A 487 -29.05 0.31 -0.14
N PRO A 488 -27.75 0.44 -0.48
CA PRO A 488 -27.27 1.31 -1.55
C PRO A 488 -27.41 0.69 -2.96
N ASP A 489 -28.52 -0.02 -3.22
CA ASP A 489 -28.72 -0.86 -4.41
C ASP A 489 -28.57 -0.07 -5.73
N GLU A 490 -29.08 1.17 -5.78
CA GLU A 490 -28.98 2.01 -6.98
C GLU A 490 -27.53 2.42 -7.25
N PHE A 491 -26.76 2.75 -6.22
CA PHE A 491 -25.34 3.08 -6.44
C PHE A 491 -24.49 1.82 -6.73
N GLU A 492 -24.86 0.67 -6.20
CA GLU A 492 -24.17 -0.59 -6.53
C GLU A 492 -24.38 -0.98 -8.00
N SER A 493 -25.55 -0.73 -8.59
CA SER A 493 -25.74 -0.88 -10.04
C SER A 493 -24.85 0.09 -10.84
N VAL A 494 -24.62 1.31 -10.33
CA VAL A 494 -23.65 2.26 -10.94
C VAL A 494 -22.24 1.70 -10.88
N LEU A 495 -21.82 1.11 -9.76
CA LEU A 495 -20.49 0.47 -9.65
C LEU A 495 -20.31 -0.61 -10.73
N LEU A 496 -21.32 -1.45 -10.91
CA LEU A 496 -21.31 -2.51 -11.94
C LEU A 496 -21.30 -1.94 -13.36
N ALA A 497 -22.02 -0.84 -13.61
CA ALA A 497 -21.98 -0.17 -14.91
C ALA A 497 -20.57 0.37 -15.23
N PHE A 498 -19.78 0.73 -14.23
CA PHE A 498 -18.39 1.19 -14.40
C PHE A 498 -17.34 0.10 -14.19
N ALA A 499 -17.74 -1.15 -13.90
CA ALA A 499 -16.81 -2.25 -13.68
C ALA A 499 -15.91 -2.53 -14.90
N ASN A 500 -14.66 -2.92 -14.64
CA ASN A 500 -13.74 -3.39 -15.67
C ASN A 500 -14.09 -4.84 -16.09
N VAL A 501 -15.12 -4.98 -16.92
CA VAL A 501 -15.62 -6.29 -17.35
C VAL A 501 -14.59 -7.10 -18.14
N THR A 502 -13.68 -6.46 -18.87
CA THR A 502 -12.61 -7.15 -19.61
C THR A 502 -11.62 -7.82 -18.65
N GLY A 503 -11.26 -7.15 -17.56
CA GLY A 503 -10.40 -7.72 -16.52
C GLY A 503 -11.07 -8.90 -15.80
N ILE A 504 -12.36 -8.77 -15.51
CA ILE A 504 -13.16 -9.84 -14.87
C ILE A 504 -13.21 -11.08 -15.77
N GLN A 505 -13.57 -10.93 -17.05
CA GLN A 505 -13.62 -12.04 -18.01
C GLN A 505 -12.26 -12.72 -18.22
N HIS A 506 -11.19 -11.94 -18.25
CA HIS A 506 -9.83 -12.49 -18.38
C HIS A 506 -9.47 -13.39 -17.21
N ARG A 507 -9.82 -12.99 -15.99
CA ARG A 507 -9.61 -13.78 -14.77
C ARG A 507 -10.43 -15.09 -14.78
N GLU A 508 -11.69 -15.04 -15.16
CA GLU A 508 -12.54 -16.22 -15.24
C GLU A 508 -12.02 -17.26 -16.23
N ARG A 509 -11.51 -16.82 -17.39
CA ARG A 509 -10.84 -17.71 -18.36
C ARG A 509 -9.61 -18.38 -17.80
N ILE A 510 -8.76 -17.63 -17.07
CA ILE A 510 -7.57 -18.20 -16.40
C ILE A 510 -7.99 -19.20 -15.31
N ALA A 511 -9.05 -18.93 -14.58
CA ALA A 511 -9.58 -19.83 -13.54
C ALA A 511 -10.33 -21.07 -14.11
N GLY A 512 -10.50 -21.17 -15.45
CA GLY A 512 -11.20 -22.28 -16.11
C GLY A 512 -12.72 -22.31 -15.87
N ARG A 513 -13.32 -21.17 -15.53
CA ARG A 513 -14.76 -21.03 -15.21
C ARG A 513 -15.65 -20.66 -16.39
N VAL A 514 -15.03 -20.27 -17.50
CA VAL A 514 -15.74 -19.96 -18.76
C VAL A 514 -15.28 -20.93 -19.83
N VAL A 515 -16.17 -21.75 -20.34
CA VAL A 515 -15.99 -22.62 -21.51
C VAL A 515 -16.47 -21.88 -22.76
#